data_f2a79dd4c54c024901c595a2dc68756d
#
_entry.id   f2a79dd4c54c024901c595a2dc68756d
#
_cell.length_a   1.000
_cell.length_b   1.000
_cell.length_c   1.000
_cell.angle_alpha   90.00
_cell.angle_beta   90.00
_cell.angle_gamma   90.00
#
_symmetry.space_group_name_H-M   'P 1'
#
loop_
_entity.id
_entity.type
_entity.pdbx_description
1 polymer ?
#
loop_
_entity_poly.entity_id
_entity_poly.type
_entity_poly.pdbx_seq_one_letter_code
_entity_poly.pdbx_strand_id
1 'polypeptide(L)'
;MAGFGLCPVRAQQPVRNLEYFYQEAVKRSPLLKDYHNQLQSSKIDSMRVKGGHLPQVSALANGMYAPVVNGYGFDEVLTNGKALEAVLNVNYNLASKKNINNQLEGIHLQADSIRFATGLSALDLQKAVTDQYITAFASQQQAAFNQEVYQLLHEEEIVLKKLTRANVYKQVDYLTFLVTFQQQQLQWKQAELQLKNDYSTLNYLTGIADTTAHELAEPMIEPVLLNVETGFFYQKFGIDSLKLINQRKAVDFNYKPKASVYANGGYNSSFAYQPYRNFGASAGFTVAVPIFDGHQRKMQYDKLSISQRTINVYKEFFQSQHTQQLNLLRQQIADQNGLYKQVSEQIKFTKSLIQVDSRLLQTGDIRIADFVIAINNYLAAQNLKRQTNITRLKLFNQLNYWNR
;
A
#
# COMPACT_ATOMS: atom_id res chain seq x y z
N MET A 1 -11.35 23.54 59.89
CA MET A 1 -11.16 22.46 58.86
C MET A 1 -11.38 23.10 57.48
N ALA A 2 -10.28 23.38 56.79
CA ALA A 2 -10.31 24.00 55.47
C ALA A 2 -10.32 22.88 54.40
N GLY A 3 -11.43 22.75 53.69
CA GLY A 3 -11.58 21.81 52.59
C GLY A 3 -10.87 22.34 51.35
N PHE A 4 -9.74 21.70 50.94
CA PHE A 4 -9.09 21.93 49.66
C PHE A 4 -9.93 21.27 48.56
N GLY A 5 -10.64 22.07 47.78
CA GLY A 5 -11.30 21.64 46.57
C GLY A 5 -10.24 21.35 45.49
N LEU A 6 -10.00 20.09 45.19
CA LEU A 6 -9.26 19.64 44.02
C LEU A 6 -10.07 19.98 42.77
N CYS A 7 -9.66 21.04 42.03
CA CYS A 7 -10.09 21.24 40.66
C CYS A 7 -9.56 20.06 39.82
N PRO A 8 -10.42 19.35 39.04
CA PRO A 8 -9.93 18.36 38.13
C PRO A 8 -9.11 19.06 37.03
N VAL A 9 -7.81 18.87 37.03
CA VAL A 9 -6.94 19.21 35.91
C VAL A 9 -7.44 18.38 34.72
N ARG A 10 -8.18 19.01 33.83
CA ARG A 10 -8.49 18.41 32.52
C ARG A 10 -7.15 18.18 31.85
N ALA A 11 -6.66 16.94 31.85
CA ALA A 11 -5.48 16.54 31.08
C ALA A 11 -5.75 16.96 29.63
N GLN A 12 -4.94 17.89 29.11
CA GLN A 12 -4.97 18.24 27.69
C GLN A 12 -4.73 16.96 26.93
N GLN A 13 -5.71 16.52 26.17
CA GLN A 13 -5.56 15.34 25.31
C GLN A 13 -4.41 15.63 24.31
N PRO A 14 -3.47 14.71 24.13
CA PRO A 14 -2.33 14.96 23.27
C PRO A 14 -2.81 15.22 21.83
N VAL A 15 -2.40 16.35 21.29
CA VAL A 15 -2.62 16.68 19.86
C VAL A 15 -1.90 15.65 19.02
N ARG A 16 -2.63 14.96 18.14
CA ARG A 16 -2.04 13.92 17.24
C ARG A 16 -1.73 14.52 15.89
N ASN A 17 -0.49 14.30 15.43
CA ASN A 17 -0.02 14.77 14.13
C ASN A 17 -0.09 13.65 13.07
N LEU A 18 0.09 14.03 11.79
CA LEU A 18 0.09 13.10 10.65
C LEU A 18 1.12 11.99 10.81
N GLU A 19 2.32 12.31 11.30
CA GLU A 19 3.41 11.34 11.47
C GLU A 19 3.04 10.22 12.45
N TYR A 20 2.34 10.52 13.54
CA TYR A 20 1.83 9.52 14.47
C TYR A 20 0.96 8.47 13.75
N PHE A 21 0.01 8.92 12.92
CA PHE A 21 -0.88 8.01 12.21
C PHE A 21 -0.15 7.18 11.16
N TYR A 22 0.81 7.78 10.46
CA TYR A 22 1.63 7.05 9.49
C TYR A 22 2.47 5.95 10.16
N GLN A 23 3.14 6.25 11.27
CA GLN A 23 3.94 5.26 12.02
C GLN A 23 3.08 4.10 12.54
N GLU A 24 1.90 4.39 13.09
CA GLU A 24 0.98 3.34 13.53
C GLU A 24 0.47 2.49 12.35
N ALA A 25 0.17 3.10 11.20
CA ALA A 25 -0.23 2.39 10.00
C ALA A 25 0.87 1.43 9.50
N VAL A 26 2.12 1.90 9.40
CA VAL A 26 3.27 1.08 8.99
C VAL A 26 3.48 -0.10 9.94
N LYS A 27 3.46 0.17 11.26
CA LYS A 27 3.67 -0.85 12.29
C LYS A 27 2.59 -1.94 12.26
N ARG A 28 1.35 -1.59 11.95
CA ARG A 28 0.20 -2.49 12.01
C ARG A 28 -0.15 -3.12 10.67
N SER A 29 0.34 -2.59 9.55
CA SER A 29 0.03 -3.06 8.20
C SER A 29 0.33 -4.55 8.02
N PRO A 30 -0.68 -5.41 7.74
CA PRO A 30 -0.43 -6.82 7.49
C PRO A 30 0.31 -7.05 6.17
N LEU A 31 0.09 -6.20 5.16
CA LEU A 31 0.75 -6.28 3.86
C LEU A 31 2.26 -6.04 3.96
N LEU A 32 2.69 -5.03 4.73
CA LEU A 32 4.12 -4.78 4.95
C LEU A 32 4.80 -5.90 5.74
N LYS A 33 4.08 -6.50 6.70
CA LYS A 33 4.55 -7.69 7.43
C LYS A 33 4.68 -8.90 6.51
N ASP A 34 3.72 -9.11 5.61
CA ASP A 34 3.77 -10.18 4.62
C ASP A 34 5.00 -10.04 3.70
N TYR A 35 5.27 -8.86 3.16
CA TYR A 35 6.49 -8.62 2.37
C TYR A 35 7.77 -8.87 3.17
N HIS A 36 7.80 -8.50 4.45
CA HIS A 36 8.93 -8.84 5.32
C HIS A 36 9.14 -10.36 5.43
N ASN A 37 8.05 -11.13 5.60
CA ASN A 37 8.09 -12.59 5.65
C ASN A 37 8.54 -13.20 4.31
N GLN A 38 8.09 -12.64 3.18
CA GLN A 38 8.53 -13.06 1.85
C GLN A 38 10.04 -12.83 1.63
N LEU A 39 10.59 -11.72 2.13
CA LEU A 39 12.04 -11.48 2.11
C LEU A 39 12.82 -12.48 2.98
N GLN A 40 12.27 -12.88 4.13
CA GLN A 40 12.86 -13.96 4.94
C GLN A 40 12.79 -15.30 4.21
N SER A 41 11.67 -15.61 3.56
CA SER A 41 11.51 -16.81 2.72
C SER A 41 12.55 -16.85 1.59
N SER A 42 12.81 -15.73 0.91
CA SER A 42 13.84 -15.64 -0.14
C SER A 42 15.25 -15.99 0.36
N LYS A 43 15.57 -15.68 1.64
CA LYS A 43 16.84 -16.11 2.26
C LYS A 43 16.89 -17.64 2.41
N ILE A 44 15.78 -18.24 2.83
CA ILE A 44 15.65 -19.72 2.94
C ILE A 44 15.78 -20.35 1.56
N ASP A 45 15.16 -19.78 0.51
CA ASP A 45 15.30 -20.28 -0.86
C ASP A 45 16.75 -20.23 -1.35
N SER A 46 17.51 -19.19 -0.98
CA SER A 46 18.95 -19.14 -1.27
C SER A 46 19.73 -20.25 -0.57
N MET A 47 19.36 -20.60 0.68
CA MET A 47 19.95 -21.74 1.39
C MET A 47 19.55 -23.06 0.75
N ARG A 48 18.29 -23.21 0.30
CA ARG A 48 17.79 -24.40 -0.42
C ARG A 48 18.56 -24.63 -1.73
N VAL A 49 18.81 -23.58 -2.51
CA VAL A 49 19.62 -23.72 -3.73
C VAL A 49 21.02 -24.22 -3.39
N LYS A 50 21.68 -23.65 -2.37
CA LYS A 50 23.00 -24.12 -1.93
C LYS A 50 22.95 -25.57 -1.42
N GLY A 51 21.94 -25.93 -0.62
CA GLY A 51 21.74 -27.26 -0.09
C GLY A 51 21.43 -28.29 -1.17
N GLY A 52 20.67 -27.91 -2.21
CA GLY A 52 20.38 -28.78 -3.35
C GLY A 52 21.60 -29.15 -4.21
N HIS A 53 22.71 -28.41 -4.06
CA HIS A 53 24.00 -28.73 -4.69
C HIS A 53 24.97 -29.48 -3.78
N LEU A 54 24.55 -29.90 -2.59
CA LEU A 54 25.29 -30.83 -1.74
C LEU A 54 24.94 -32.27 -2.12
N PRO A 55 25.77 -33.29 -1.76
CA PRO A 55 25.38 -34.69 -1.93
C PRO A 55 24.03 -34.98 -1.28
N GLN A 56 23.12 -35.58 -2.05
CA GLN A 56 21.81 -35.99 -1.56
C GLN A 56 21.83 -37.47 -1.23
N VAL A 57 21.38 -37.81 -0.03
CA VAL A 57 21.31 -39.20 0.46
C VAL A 57 19.85 -39.60 0.56
N SER A 58 19.50 -40.77 -0.05
CA SER A 58 18.18 -41.32 -0.01
C SER A 58 18.24 -42.85 0.22
N ALA A 59 17.28 -43.39 0.94
CA ALA A 59 17.07 -44.83 1.02
C ALA A 59 16.01 -45.21 -0.02
N LEU A 60 16.30 -46.25 -0.79
CA LEU A 60 15.40 -46.84 -1.77
C LEU A 60 15.11 -48.28 -1.43
N ALA A 61 13.84 -48.69 -1.41
CA ALA A 61 13.43 -50.05 -1.27
C ALA A 61 12.43 -50.37 -2.38
N ASN A 62 12.78 -51.31 -3.25
CA ASN A 62 11.93 -51.79 -4.35
C ASN A 62 11.71 -53.31 -4.19
N GLY A 63 10.46 -53.76 -4.21
CA GLY A 63 10.11 -55.15 -4.31
C GLY A 63 9.39 -55.41 -5.64
N MET A 64 9.81 -56.41 -6.36
CA MET A 64 9.17 -56.83 -7.60
C MET A 64 8.75 -58.29 -7.46
N TYR A 65 7.52 -58.62 -7.87
CA TYR A 65 7.02 -59.97 -8.05
C TYR A 65 6.45 -60.05 -9.46
N ALA A 66 7.06 -60.90 -10.30
CA ALA A 66 6.73 -61.01 -11.72
C ALA A 66 6.60 -62.52 -12.06
N PRO A 67 5.50 -63.21 -11.63
CA PRO A 67 5.36 -64.62 -11.88
C PRO A 67 5.10 -64.91 -13.36
N VAL A 68 5.58 -66.09 -13.81
CA VAL A 68 5.16 -66.68 -15.09
C VAL A 68 3.97 -67.59 -14.80
N VAL A 69 2.81 -67.34 -15.45
CA VAL A 69 1.58 -68.09 -15.29
C VAL A 69 1.20 -68.71 -16.63
N ASN A 70 1.11 -70.06 -16.69
CA ASN A 70 0.79 -70.81 -17.91
C ASN A 70 1.70 -70.44 -19.13
N GLY A 71 2.97 -70.15 -18.88
CA GLY A 71 3.93 -69.79 -19.92
C GLY A 71 3.88 -68.33 -20.38
N TYR A 72 3.04 -67.50 -19.78
CA TYR A 72 2.94 -66.07 -20.03
C TYR A 72 3.50 -65.26 -18.85
N GLY A 73 4.48 -64.42 -19.08
CA GLY A 73 5.10 -63.57 -18.05
C GLY A 73 6.33 -62.86 -18.61
N PHE A 74 7.04 -62.12 -17.78
CA PHE A 74 8.35 -61.54 -18.15
C PHE A 74 9.39 -62.65 -18.17
N ASP A 75 10.43 -62.42 -19.02
CA ASP A 75 11.53 -63.40 -19.13
C ASP A 75 12.18 -63.67 -17.77
N GLU A 76 12.16 -64.91 -17.34
CA GLU A 76 12.72 -65.37 -16.06
C GLU A 76 14.23 -65.18 -15.99
N VAL A 77 14.94 -65.17 -17.11
CA VAL A 77 16.38 -64.88 -17.16
C VAL A 77 16.67 -63.46 -16.70
N LEU A 78 15.75 -62.52 -16.95
CA LEU A 78 15.86 -61.13 -16.56
C LEU A 78 15.36 -60.83 -15.17
N THR A 79 14.26 -61.45 -14.76
CA THR A 79 13.53 -61.08 -13.54
C THR A 79 13.64 -62.09 -12.39
N ASN A 80 13.98 -63.37 -12.73
CA ASN A 80 13.88 -64.52 -11.80
C ASN A 80 12.55 -64.58 -11.02
N GLY A 81 11.47 -64.03 -11.60
CA GLY A 81 10.14 -63.99 -11.03
C GLY A 81 9.96 -63.10 -9.79
N LYS A 82 11.02 -62.62 -9.17
CA LYS A 82 11.01 -61.73 -8.00
C LYS A 82 12.35 -61.08 -7.80
N ALA A 83 12.31 -59.83 -7.28
CA ALA A 83 13.50 -59.11 -6.87
C ALA A 83 13.23 -58.24 -5.65
N LEU A 84 14.25 -58.04 -4.84
CA LEU A 84 14.23 -57.12 -3.72
C LEU A 84 15.50 -56.30 -3.74
N GLU A 85 15.32 -54.97 -3.73
CA GLU A 85 16.39 -53.96 -3.61
C GLU A 85 16.14 -53.13 -2.36
N ALA A 86 17.14 -52.99 -1.51
CA ALA A 86 17.13 -52.10 -0.34
C ALA A 86 18.49 -51.47 -0.21
N VAL A 87 18.63 -50.24 -0.75
CA VAL A 87 19.92 -49.54 -0.90
C VAL A 87 19.88 -48.11 -0.40
N LEU A 88 21.01 -47.65 0.14
CA LEU A 88 21.29 -46.22 0.37
C LEU A 88 21.92 -45.66 -0.89
N ASN A 89 21.34 -44.60 -1.44
CA ASN A 89 21.82 -43.88 -2.61
C ASN A 89 22.37 -42.54 -2.20
N VAL A 90 23.59 -42.21 -2.63
CA VAL A 90 24.21 -40.90 -2.56
C VAL A 90 24.36 -40.35 -3.99
N ASN A 91 23.68 -39.27 -4.29
CA ASN A 91 23.76 -38.60 -5.57
C ASN A 91 24.37 -37.20 -5.42
N TYR A 92 25.32 -36.84 -6.27
CA TYR A 92 25.93 -35.52 -6.30
C TYR A 92 25.99 -34.96 -7.73
N ASN A 93 25.21 -33.88 -7.96
CA ASN A 93 25.16 -33.18 -9.23
C ASN A 93 26.31 -32.17 -9.32
N LEU A 94 27.20 -32.37 -10.30
CA LEU A 94 28.35 -31.50 -10.53
C LEU A 94 27.91 -30.22 -11.28
N ALA A 95 27.27 -29.29 -10.55
CA ALA A 95 26.90 -28.01 -11.13
C ALA A 95 28.07 -27.03 -11.15
N SER A 96 28.21 -26.29 -12.25
CA SER A 96 29.20 -25.21 -12.30
C SER A 96 28.87 -24.09 -11.34
N LYS A 97 29.88 -23.50 -10.68
CA LYS A 97 29.69 -22.32 -9.82
C LYS A 97 28.89 -21.18 -10.50
N LYS A 98 29.07 -21.01 -11.82
CA LYS A 98 28.34 -20.03 -12.62
C LYS A 98 26.84 -20.33 -12.70
N ASN A 99 26.45 -21.61 -12.78
CA ASN A 99 25.04 -22.00 -12.75
C ASN A 99 24.42 -21.74 -11.36
N ILE A 100 25.11 -22.13 -10.30
CA ILE A 100 24.67 -21.88 -8.91
C ILE A 100 24.49 -20.38 -8.69
N ASN A 101 25.47 -19.57 -9.09
CA ASN A 101 25.40 -18.12 -8.96
C ASN A 101 24.23 -17.52 -9.76
N ASN A 102 23.92 -18.07 -10.96
CA ASN A 102 22.76 -17.61 -11.74
C ASN A 102 21.42 -17.94 -11.04
N GLN A 103 21.32 -19.09 -10.39
CA GLN A 103 20.12 -19.44 -9.61
C GLN A 103 19.97 -18.52 -8.39
N LEU A 104 21.08 -18.25 -7.67
CA LEU A 104 21.09 -17.31 -6.54
C LEU A 104 20.73 -15.89 -6.99
N GLU A 105 21.26 -15.43 -8.13
CA GLU A 105 20.93 -14.14 -8.73
C GLU A 105 19.43 -14.03 -9.06
N GLY A 106 18.81 -15.11 -9.56
CA GLY A 106 17.38 -15.17 -9.79
C GLY A 106 16.58 -14.93 -8.50
N ILE A 107 17.01 -15.51 -7.37
CA ILE A 107 16.38 -15.28 -6.05
C ILE A 107 16.62 -13.84 -5.57
N HIS A 108 17.83 -13.28 -5.76
CA HIS A 108 18.11 -11.89 -5.42
C HIS A 108 17.24 -10.92 -6.21
N LEU A 109 17.07 -11.10 -7.51
CA LEU A 109 16.19 -10.29 -8.34
C LEU A 109 14.72 -10.43 -7.95
N GLN A 110 14.29 -11.61 -7.49
CA GLN A 110 12.96 -11.78 -6.90
C GLN A 110 12.83 -11.01 -5.59
N ALA A 111 13.83 -11.06 -4.71
CA ALA A 111 13.85 -10.27 -3.48
C ALA A 111 13.86 -8.76 -3.75
N ASP A 112 14.54 -8.30 -4.81
CA ASP A 112 14.52 -6.89 -5.24
C ASP A 112 13.12 -6.46 -5.72
N SER A 113 12.38 -7.37 -6.41
CA SER A 113 10.98 -7.11 -6.74
C SER A 113 10.09 -6.99 -5.50
N ILE A 114 10.33 -7.82 -4.48
CA ILE A 114 9.60 -7.75 -3.22
C ILE A 114 9.94 -6.44 -2.48
N ARG A 115 11.21 -6.02 -2.47
CA ARG A 115 11.62 -4.72 -1.89
C ARG A 115 10.95 -3.55 -2.60
N PHE A 116 10.91 -3.58 -3.93
CA PHE A 116 10.19 -2.58 -4.72
C PHE A 116 8.70 -2.56 -4.36
N ALA A 117 8.04 -3.72 -4.31
CA ALA A 117 6.63 -3.84 -3.93
C ALA A 117 6.37 -3.34 -2.50
N THR A 118 7.30 -3.62 -1.56
CA THR A 118 7.26 -3.10 -0.18
C THR A 118 7.30 -1.57 -0.17
N GLY A 119 8.26 -0.98 -0.91
CA GLY A 119 8.38 0.46 -1.02
C GLY A 119 7.14 1.11 -1.64
N LEU A 120 6.60 0.53 -2.71
CA LEU A 120 5.37 1.01 -3.36
C LEU A 120 4.18 0.95 -2.40
N SER A 121 3.98 -0.17 -1.71
CA SER A 121 2.89 -0.31 -0.73
C SER A 121 3.03 0.64 0.47
N ALA A 122 4.25 0.95 0.90
CA ALA A 122 4.49 1.95 1.94
C ALA A 122 4.14 3.38 1.45
N LEU A 123 4.45 3.71 0.19
CA LEU A 123 4.06 4.98 -0.42
C LEU A 123 2.54 5.10 -0.60
N ASP A 124 1.87 4.02 -1.04
CA ASP A 124 0.42 3.96 -1.17
C ASP A 124 -0.26 4.15 0.19
N LEU A 125 0.25 3.47 1.23
CA LEU A 125 -0.24 3.61 2.59
C LEU A 125 -0.03 5.04 3.11
N GLN A 126 1.15 5.63 2.90
CA GLN A 126 1.44 7.02 3.25
C GLN A 126 0.47 7.97 2.59
N LYS A 127 0.25 7.82 1.28
CA LYS A 127 -0.70 8.64 0.53
C LYS A 127 -2.12 8.51 1.07
N ALA A 128 -2.60 7.29 1.30
CA ALA A 128 -3.96 7.02 1.79
C ALA A 128 -4.18 7.59 3.20
N VAL A 129 -3.23 7.38 4.13
CA VAL A 129 -3.29 7.93 5.49
C VAL A 129 -3.27 9.45 5.46
N THR A 130 -2.42 10.04 4.62
CA THR A 130 -2.33 11.51 4.48
C THR A 130 -3.63 12.09 3.91
N ASP A 131 -4.22 11.48 2.87
CA ASP A 131 -5.48 11.93 2.28
C ASP A 131 -6.64 11.86 3.31
N GLN A 132 -6.68 10.80 4.13
CA GLN A 132 -7.69 10.66 5.17
C GLN A 132 -7.45 11.60 6.35
N TYR A 133 -6.18 11.83 6.73
CA TYR A 133 -5.83 12.82 7.75
C TYR A 133 -6.27 14.24 7.35
N ILE A 134 -6.00 14.64 6.11
CA ILE A 134 -6.48 15.93 5.56
C ILE A 134 -7.99 16.01 5.65
N THR A 135 -8.70 14.93 5.33
CA THR A 135 -10.18 14.88 5.40
C THR A 135 -10.68 15.03 6.84
N ALA A 136 -10.12 14.28 7.79
CA ALA A 136 -10.49 14.35 9.19
C ALA A 136 -10.18 15.73 9.82
N PHE A 137 -9.00 16.31 9.48
CA PHE A 137 -8.64 17.67 9.91
C PHE A 137 -9.60 18.73 9.35
N ALA A 138 -10.00 18.58 8.08
CA ALA A 138 -10.99 19.47 7.47
C ALA A 138 -12.35 19.39 8.17
N SER A 139 -12.80 18.19 8.56
CA SER A 139 -14.02 17.99 9.31
C SER A 139 -13.92 18.57 10.73
N GLN A 140 -12.75 18.51 11.37
CA GLN A 140 -12.47 19.19 12.63
C GLN A 140 -12.63 20.72 12.50
N GLN A 141 -12.02 21.30 11.47
CA GLN A 141 -12.16 22.73 11.20
C GLN A 141 -13.60 23.14 10.87
N GLN A 142 -14.34 22.28 10.14
CA GLN A 142 -15.75 22.53 9.81
C GLN A 142 -16.62 22.52 11.06
N ALA A 143 -16.41 21.54 11.95
CA ALA A 143 -17.18 21.46 13.20
C ALA A 143 -16.92 22.68 14.11
N ALA A 144 -15.64 23.07 14.26
CA ALA A 144 -15.27 24.24 15.05
C ALA A 144 -15.86 25.53 14.48
N PHE A 145 -15.81 25.72 13.17
CA PHE A 145 -16.39 26.88 12.51
C PHE A 145 -17.92 26.92 12.63
N ASN A 146 -18.61 25.81 12.42
CA ASN A 146 -20.07 25.78 12.57
C ASN A 146 -20.50 26.05 14.01
N GLN A 147 -19.70 25.65 15.00
CA GLN A 147 -19.89 25.97 16.39
C GLN A 147 -19.76 27.48 16.66
N GLU A 148 -18.71 28.10 16.12
CA GLU A 148 -18.46 29.56 16.23
C GLU A 148 -19.63 30.35 15.63
N VAL A 149 -20.09 29.98 14.43
CA VAL A 149 -21.24 30.63 13.80
C VAL A 149 -22.55 30.40 14.61
N TYR A 150 -22.74 29.18 15.12
CA TYR A 150 -23.89 28.93 15.99
C TYR A 150 -23.86 29.81 17.23
N GLN A 151 -22.74 30.02 17.88
CA GLN A 151 -22.58 30.90 19.02
C GLN A 151 -22.92 32.37 18.67
N LEU A 152 -22.39 32.87 17.56
CA LEU A 152 -22.69 34.19 17.04
C LEU A 152 -24.21 34.40 16.84
N LEU A 153 -24.86 33.46 16.16
CA LEU A 153 -26.29 33.53 15.90
C LEU A 153 -27.13 33.42 17.22
N HIS A 154 -26.62 32.68 18.18
CA HIS A 154 -27.30 32.59 19.51
C HIS A 154 -27.24 33.90 20.24
N GLU A 155 -26.14 34.63 20.21
CA GLU A 155 -26.03 35.98 20.81
C GLU A 155 -27.00 36.96 20.13
N GLU A 156 -27.08 36.96 18.81
CA GLU A 156 -28.00 37.81 18.05
C GLU A 156 -29.48 37.43 18.26
N GLU A 157 -29.79 36.14 18.49
CA GLU A 157 -31.16 35.67 18.83
C GLU A 157 -31.65 36.36 20.10
N ILE A 158 -30.82 36.43 21.13
CA ILE A 158 -31.16 37.07 22.41
C ILE A 158 -31.46 38.54 22.21
N VAL A 159 -30.70 39.24 21.38
CA VAL A 159 -30.90 40.67 21.07
C VAL A 159 -32.19 40.86 20.25
N LEU A 160 -32.37 40.13 19.18
CA LEU A 160 -33.56 40.21 18.33
C LEU A 160 -34.87 39.92 19.06
N LYS A 161 -34.86 38.97 19.96
CA LYS A 161 -36.03 38.63 20.81
C LYS A 161 -36.44 39.82 21.68
N LYS A 162 -35.45 40.54 22.24
CA LYS A 162 -35.74 41.77 23.04
C LYS A 162 -36.30 42.90 22.17
N LEU A 163 -35.69 43.12 21.00
CA LEU A 163 -36.11 44.18 20.08
C LEU A 163 -37.47 43.91 19.45
N THR A 164 -37.80 42.65 19.16
CA THR A 164 -39.14 42.26 18.69
C THR A 164 -40.21 42.49 19.79
N ARG A 165 -39.92 42.17 21.05
CA ARG A 165 -40.80 42.49 22.18
C ARG A 165 -41.01 43.98 22.39
N ALA A 166 -40.01 44.79 22.04
CA ALA A 166 -40.07 46.25 22.04
C ALA A 166 -40.71 46.86 20.80
N ASN A 167 -41.26 46.06 19.88
CA ASN A 167 -41.87 46.45 18.61
C ASN A 167 -40.91 47.16 17.61
N VAL A 168 -39.59 47.00 17.77
CA VAL A 168 -38.57 47.49 16.83
C VAL A 168 -38.58 46.64 15.56
N TYR A 169 -38.67 45.32 15.70
CA TYR A 169 -38.81 44.38 14.60
C TYR A 169 -40.15 43.67 14.61
N LYS A 170 -40.60 43.24 13.40
CA LYS A 170 -41.84 42.46 13.26
C LYS A 170 -41.59 41.00 13.69
N GLN A 171 -42.62 40.34 14.22
CA GLN A 171 -42.56 38.95 14.64
C GLN A 171 -42.21 38.01 13.46
N VAL A 172 -42.68 38.31 12.23
CA VAL A 172 -42.34 37.54 11.01
C VAL A 172 -40.83 37.56 10.72
N ASP A 173 -40.18 38.70 10.88
CA ASP A 173 -38.74 38.85 10.66
C ASP A 173 -37.93 38.04 11.68
N TYR A 174 -38.35 38.08 12.95
CA TYR A 174 -37.76 37.25 14.00
C TYR A 174 -37.94 35.73 13.75
N LEU A 175 -39.12 35.29 13.29
CA LEU A 175 -39.33 33.89 12.90
C LEU A 175 -38.41 33.45 11.72
N THR A 176 -38.20 34.32 10.75
CA THR A 176 -37.24 34.07 9.64
C THR A 176 -35.82 33.88 10.17
N PHE A 177 -35.42 34.68 11.12
CA PHE A 177 -34.10 34.52 11.76
C PHE A 177 -34.03 33.19 12.56
N LEU A 178 -35.08 32.83 13.30
CA LEU A 178 -35.12 31.56 14.06
C LEU A 178 -34.95 30.33 13.15
N VAL A 179 -35.54 30.34 11.96
CA VAL A 179 -35.34 29.26 10.97
C VAL A 179 -33.87 29.16 10.60
N THR A 180 -33.18 30.29 10.32
CA THR A 180 -31.77 30.32 10.01
C THR A 180 -30.90 29.83 11.18
N PHE A 181 -31.21 30.23 12.39
CA PHE A 181 -30.53 29.80 13.60
C PHE A 181 -30.66 28.29 13.84
N GLN A 182 -31.89 27.73 13.71
CA GLN A 182 -32.11 26.27 13.81
C GLN A 182 -31.38 25.50 12.72
N GLN A 183 -31.35 26.02 11.47
CA GLN A 183 -30.61 25.41 10.39
C GLN A 183 -29.10 25.36 10.70
N GLN A 184 -28.54 26.43 11.27
CA GLN A 184 -27.14 26.46 11.68
C GLN A 184 -26.83 25.47 12.81
N GLN A 185 -27.76 25.30 13.76
CA GLN A 185 -27.65 24.29 14.81
C GLN A 185 -27.57 22.86 14.21
N LEU A 186 -28.42 22.57 13.24
CA LEU A 186 -28.38 21.28 12.53
C LEU A 186 -27.08 21.09 11.78
N GLN A 187 -26.59 22.12 11.09
CA GLN A 187 -25.30 22.06 10.37
C GLN A 187 -24.13 21.80 11.32
N TRP A 188 -24.13 22.44 12.52
CA TRP A 188 -23.11 22.13 13.51
C TRP A 188 -23.15 20.68 13.96
N LYS A 189 -24.35 20.15 14.28
CA LYS A 189 -24.50 18.74 14.68
C LYS A 189 -24.11 17.77 13.60
N GLN A 190 -24.42 18.04 12.34
CA GLN A 190 -23.97 17.24 11.20
C GLN A 190 -22.44 17.26 11.07
N ALA A 191 -21.80 18.42 11.26
CA ALA A 191 -20.35 18.53 11.20
C ALA A 191 -19.65 17.76 12.34
N GLU A 192 -20.21 17.74 13.54
CA GLU A 192 -19.72 16.90 14.64
C GLU A 192 -19.79 15.39 14.33
N LEU A 193 -20.89 14.94 13.72
CA LEU A 193 -21.04 13.55 13.27
C LEU A 193 -20.05 13.21 12.17
N GLN A 194 -19.87 14.11 11.20
CA GLN A 194 -18.90 13.93 10.11
C GLN A 194 -17.47 13.82 10.63
N LEU A 195 -17.09 14.68 11.59
CA LEU A 195 -15.79 14.60 12.25
C LEU A 195 -15.56 13.22 12.90
N LYS A 196 -16.55 12.70 13.63
CA LYS A 196 -16.45 11.37 14.24
C LYS A 196 -16.27 10.27 13.20
N ASN A 197 -16.99 10.33 12.09
CA ASN A 197 -16.91 9.37 11.02
C ASN A 197 -15.53 9.41 10.31
N ASP A 198 -15.05 10.61 9.98
CA ASP A 198 -13.78 10.78 9.28
C ASP A 198 -12.59 10.41 10.17
N TYR A 199 -12.66 10.72 11.46
CA TYR A 199 -11.67 10.32 12.45
C TYR A 199 -11.67 8.79 12.65
N SER A 200 -12.85 8.17 12.74
CA SER A 200 -12.99 6.71 12.84
C SER A 200 -12.41 6.01 11.60
N THR A 201 -12.63 6.58 10.41
CA THR A 201 -12.03 6.09 9.16
C THR A 201 -10.51 6.19 9.18
N LEU A 202 -9.96 7.28 9.72
CA LEU A 202 -8.51 7.44 9.91
C LEU A 202 -7.94 6.37 10.85
N ASN A 203 -8.60 6.12 11.98
CA ASN A 203 -8.22 5.07 12.93
C ASN A 203 -8.32 3.68 12.28
N TYR A 204 -9.36 3.41 11.50
CA TYR A 204 -9.52 2.15 10.77
C TYR A 204 -8.37 1.91 9.78
N LEU A 205 -8.01 2.91 8.97
CA LEU A 205 -6.90 2.82 8.01
C LEU A 205 -5.55 2.57 8.69
N THR A 206 -5.36 3.13 9.87
CA THR A 206 -4.11 3.01 10.64
C THR A 206 -4.10 1.80 11.59
N GLY A 207 -5.23 1.06 11.67
CA GLY A 207 -5.40 -0.09 12.56
C GLY A 207 -5.45 0.29 14.05
N ILE A 208 -5.76 1.55 14.38
CA ILE A 208 -5.93 2.02 15.76
C ILE A 208 -7.34 1.63 16.23
N ALA A 209 -7.43 0.86 17.31
CA ALA A 209 -8.72 0.40 17.87
C ALA A 209 -9.46 1.46 18.70
N ASP A 210 -8.79 2.55 19.06
CA ASP A 210 -9.37 3.66 19.82
C ASP A 210 -10.40 4.41 18.97
N THR A 211 -11.60 4.61 19.49
CA THR A 211 -12.68 5.36 18.83
C THR A 211 -12.79 6.81 19.31
N THR A 212 -11.96 7.21 20.28
CA THR A 212 -11.97 8.57 20.83
C THR A 212 -11.33 9.54 19.83
N ALA A 213 -12.07 10.59 19.46
CA ALA A 213 -11.52 11.64 18.62
C ALA A 213 -10.59 12.55 19.45
N HIS A 214 -9.34 12.65 19.04
CA HIS A 214 -8.38 13.60 19.59
C HIS A 214 -8.23 14.80 18.67
N GLU A 215 -7.72 15.91 19.18
CA GLU A 215 -7.40 17.05 18.38
C GLU A 215 -6.29 16.73 17.38
N LEU A 216 -6.50 17.08 16.10
CA LEU A 216 -5.55 16.90 15.02
C LEU A 216 -4.75 18.18 14.81
N ALA A 217 -3.42 18.05 14.66
CA ALA A 217 -2.55 19.15 14.27
C ALA A 217 -2.76 19.53 12.81
N GLU A 218 -2.50 20.80 12.48
CA GLU A 218 -2.53 21.24 11.07
C GLU A 218 -1.51 20.46 10.24
N PRO A 219 -1.93 19.85 9.11
CA PRO A 219 -1.00 19.10 8.26
C PRO A 219 -0.08 20.06 7.50
N MET A 220 1.23 20.01 7.81
CA MET A 220 2.26 20.75 7.08
C MET A 220 2.68 19.93 5.85
N ILE A 221 1.98 20.10 4.73
CA ILE A 221 2.25 19.41 3.48
C ILE A 221 2.67 20.46 2.45
N GLU A 222 3.94 20.38 2.03
CA GLU A 222 4.50 21.22 0.98
C GLU A 222 4.81 20.39 -0.26
N PRO A 223 4.71 20.98 -1.47
CA PRO A 223 5.06 20.28 -2.69
C PRO A 223 6.59 20.08 -2.76
N VAL A 224 7.01 18.83 -2.85
CA VAL A 224 8.42 18.47 -3.05
C VAL A 224 8.74 18.52 -4.54
N LEU A 225 9.70 19.37 -4.93
CA LEU A 225 10.18 19.46 -6.31
C LEU A 225 11.45 18.62 -6.44
N LEU A 226 11.32 17.38 -6.94
CA LEU A 226 12.45 16.49 -7.26
C LEU A 226 12.61 16.36 -8.78
N ASN A 227 13.83 16.05 -9.21
CA ASN A 227 14.15 15.75 -10.62
C ASN A 227 13.69 14.31 -10.94
N VAL A 228 12.84 14.15 -11.94
CA VAL A 228 12.00 12.97 -12.20
C VAL A 228 12.71 11.85 -12.97
N GLU A 229 13.92 12.08 -13.52
CA GLU A 229 14.54 11.15 -14.47
C GLU A 229 14.98 9.79 -13.87
N THR A 230 15.10 9.68 -12.54
CA THR A 230 15.54 8.47 -11.84
C THR A 230 14.57 8.01 -10.74
N GLY A 231 13.29 8.33 -10.88
CA GLY A 231 12.28 8.11 -9.85
C GLY A 231 12.10 6.63 -9.46
N PHE A 232 11.61 6.43 -8.24
CA PHE A 232 11.31 5.13 -7.65
C PHE A 232 10.51 4.21 -8.60
N PHE A 233 9.49 4.74 -9.27
CA PHE A 233 8.59 3.95 -10.14
C PHE A 233 9.29 3.31 -11.34
N TYR A 234 10.41 3.89 -11.83
CA TYR A 234 11.18 3.34 -12.96
C TYR A 234 12.02 2.12 -12.59
N GLN A 235 12.31 1.91 -11.32
CA GLN A 235 13.11 0.78 -10.82
C GLN A 235 12.50 -0.57 -11.20
N LYS A 236 11.17 -0.66 -11.26
CA LYS A 236 10.45 -1.87 -11.68
C LYS A 236 10.91 -2.37 -13.05
N PHE A 237 10.99 -1.49 -14.03
CA PHE A 237 11.39 -1.86 -15.40
C PHE A 237 12.84 -2.35 -15.46
N GLY A 238 13.72 -1.77 -14.65
CA GLY A 238 15.09 -2.22 -14.50
C GLY A 238 15.18 -3.64 -13.92
N ILE A 239 14.47 -3.88 -12.81
CA ILE A 239 14.40 -5.20 -12.17
C ILE A 239 13.83 -6.25 -13.14
N ASP A 240 12.74 -5.94 -13.85
CA ASP A 240 12.10 -6.85 -14.79
C ASP A 240 13.04 -7.19 -15.95
N SER A 241 13.79 -6.22 -16.50
CA SER A 241 14.81 -6.46 -17.53
C SER A 241 15.96 -7.34 -17.02
N LEU A 242 16.44 -7.10 -15.80
CA LEU A 242 17.49 -7.94 -15.19
C LEU A 242 17.02 -9.38 -14.98
N LYS A 243 15.76 -9.60 -14.63
CA LYS A 243 15.15 -10.93 -14.54
C LYS A 243 15.19 -11.66 -15.89
N LEU A 244 14.84 -10.98 -16.99
CA LEU A 244 14.91 -11.58 -18.33
C LEU A 244 16.36 -11.94 -18.72
N ILE A 245 17.33 -11.10 -18.37
CA ILE A 245 18.76 -11.39 -18.59
C ILE A 245 19.19 -12.63 -17.78
N ASN A 246 18.75 -12.72 -16.52
CA ASN A 246 19.05 -13.89 -15.68
C ASN A 246 18.37 -15.16 -16.24
N GLN A 247 17.12 -15.08 -16.67
CA GLN A 247 16.40 -16.19 -17.33
C GLN A 247 17.10 -16.64 -18.60
N ARG A 248 17.63 -15.71 -19.42
CA ARG A 248 18.42 -16.06 -20.63
C ARG A 248 19.66 -16.87 -20.27
N LYS A 249 20.39 -16.47 -19.22
CA LYS A 249 21.53 -17.25 -18.70
C LYS A 249 21.10 -18.64 -18.20
N ALA A 250 19.93 -18.73 -17.54
CA ALA A 250 19.40 -20.02 -17.09
C ALA A 250 19.09 -20.95 -18.26
N VAL A 251 18.54 -20.42 -19.36
CA VAL A 251 18.38 -21.19 -20.62
C VAL A 251 19.72 -21.71 -21.09
N ASP A 252 20.77 -20.86 -21.15
CA ASP A 252 22.12 -21.31 -21.56
C ASP A 252 22.64 -22.44 -20.69
N PHE A 253 22.45 -22.39 -19.38
CA PHE A 253 22.90 -23.45 -18.48
C PHE A 253 22.13 -24.77 -18.64
N ASN A 254 20.87 -24.73 -19.07
CA ASN A 254 20.08 -25.93 -19.31
C ASN A 254 20.60 -26.76 -20.49
N TYR A 255 21.30 -26.11 -21.46
CA TYR A 255 21.86 -26.73 -22.64
C TYR A 255 23.39 -27.04 -22.55
N LYS A 256 23.98 -26.82 -21.37
CA LYS A 256 25.34 -27.25 -21.10
C LYS A 256 25.39 -28.72 -20.69
N PRO A 257 26.50 -29.45 -20.95
CA PRO A 257 26.69 -30.78 -20.41
C PRO A 257 26.46 -30.81 -18.90
N LYS A 258 25.72 -31.82 -18.45
CA LYS A 258 25.43 -32.08 -17.02
C LYS A 258 26.14 -33.34 -16.61
N ALA A 259 26.88 -33.31 -15.52
CA ALA A 259 27.54 -34.46 -14.94
C ALA A 259 27.07 -34.68 -13.52
N SER A 260 26.90 -35.95 -13.16
CA SER A 260 26.60 -36.36 -11.80
C SER A 260 27.41 -37.58 -11.41
N VAL A 261 27.72 -37.72 -10.15
CA VAL A 261 28.30 -38.92 -9.57
C VAL A 261 27.32 -39.53 -8.59
N TYR A 262 27.31 -40.86 -8.54
CA TYR A 262 26.47 -41.57 -7.57
C TYR A 262 27.29 -42.68 -6.91
N ALA A 263 26.88 -43.02 -5.72
CA ALA A 263 27.30 -44.24 -5.02
C ALA A 263 26.07 -44.82 -4.31
N ASN A 264 25.96 -46.14 -4.38
CA ASN A 264 24.92 -46.86 -3.61
C ASN A 264 25.53 -48.06 -2.86
N GLY A 265 24.87 -48.45 -1.82
CA GLY A 265 25.26 -49.63 -1.05
C GLY A 265 24.08 -50.18 -0.29
N GLY A 266 23.98 -51.49 -0.26
CA GLY A 266 22.88 -52.21 0.39
C GLY A 266 22.66 -53.60 -0.15
N TYR A 267 21.42 -54.06 -0.02
CA TYR A 267 20.96 -55.37 -0.48
C TYR A 267 20.28 -55.23 -1.86
N ASN A 268 20.69 -56.09 -2.81
CA ASN A 268 20.02 -56.20 -4.10
C ASN A 268 20.07 -57.65 -4.56
N SER A 269 18.93 -58.30 -4.69
CA SER A 269 18.84 -59.73 -4.99
C SER A 269 17.62 -60.07 -5.82
N SER A 270 17.84 -60.90 -6.88
CA SER A 270 16.74 -61.59 -7.57
C SER A 270 16.39 -62.94 -6.92
N PHE A 271 17.00 -63.29 -5.78
CA PHE A 271 16.86 -64.56 -5.08
C PHE A 271 17.30 -65.81 -5.89
N ALA A 272 18.04 -65.61 -7.00
CA ALA A 272 18.51 -66.71 -7.85
C ALA A 272 19.58 -67.56 -7.18
N TYR A 273 20.56 -66.91 -6.49
CA TYR A 273 21.69 -67.58 -5.88
C TYR A 273 22.11 -66.95 -4.55
N GLN A 274 22.23 -67.72 -3.50
CA GLN A 274 22.70 -67.32 -2.15
C GLN A 274 22.19 -65.94 -1.67
N PRO A 275 20.88 -65.72 -1.52
CA PRO A 275 20.31 -64.39 -1.26
C PRO A 275 20.88 -63.70 -0.06
N TYR A 276 21.36 -64.42 0.96
CA TYR A 276 21.96 -63.89 2.20
C TYR A 276 23.32 -63.21 2.00
N ARG A 277 23.92 -63.38 0.82
CA ARG A 277 25.24 -62.78 0.45
C ARG A 277 25.10 -61.56 -0.46
N ASN A 278 23.92 -61.20 -0.91
CA ASN A 278 23.72 -60.19 -1.95
C ASN A 278 23.77 -58.75 -1.37
N PHE A 279 24.67 -58.50 -0.43
CA PHE A 279 25.04 -57.16 0.00
C PHE A 279 26.24 -56.66 -0.85
N GLY A 280 26.14 -55.43 -1.35
CA GLY A 280 27.15 -54.84 -2.19
C GLY A 280 27.16 -53.34 -2.21
N ALA A 281 28.11 -52.75 -2.87
CA ALA A 281 28.18 -51.34 -3.16
C ALA A 281 28.59 -51.10 -4.62
N SER A 282 28.07 -50.03 -5.21
CA SER A 282 28.48 -49.58 -6.55
C SER A 282 28.65 -48.06 -6.56
N ALA A 283 29.51 -47.57 -7.46
CA ALA A 283 29.70 -46.16 -7.73
C ALA A 283 29.81 -45.94 -9.24
N GLY A 284 29.32 -44.83 -9.68
CA GLY A 284 29.36 -44.48 -11.10
C GLY A 284 29.23 -42.99 -11.35
N PHE A 285 29.31 -42.62 -12.58
CA PHE A 285 29.07 -41.26 -13.05
C PHE A 285 28.16 -41.28 -14.27
N THR A 286 27.43 -40.17 -14.44
CA THR A 286 26.57 -39.95 -15.61
C THR A 286 26.92 -38.59 -16.20
N VAL A 287 27.11 -38.56 -17.55
CA VAL A 287 27.25 -37.32 -18.32
C VAL A 287 26.15 -37.27 -19.36
N ALA A 288 25.32 -36.22 -19.28
CA ALA A 288 24.23 -35.97 -20.22
C ALA A 288 24.57 -34.70 -21.05
N VAL A 289 24.60 -34.84 -22.38
CA VAL A 289 24.85 -33.76 -23.31
C VAL A 289 23.63 -33.62 -24.21
N PRO A 290 22.87 -32.52 -24.14
CA PRO A 290 21.75 -32.30 -25.05
C PRO A 290 22.31 -31.98 -26.46
N ILE A 291 22.02 -32.81 -27.47
CA ILE A 291 22.51 -32.67 -28.84
C ILE A 291 21.48 -31.99 -29.72
N PHE A 292 20.22 -32.37 -29.62
CA PHE A 292 19.11 -31.82 -30.39
C PHE A 292 17.89 -31.63 -29.49
N ASP A 293 17.25 -30.48 -29.59
CA ASP A 293 16.15 -30.10 -28.74
C ASP A 293 14.87 -29.67 -29.50
N GLY A 294 14.79 -29.94 -30.80
CA GLY A 294 13.68 -29.49 -31.64
C GLY A 294 13.55 -27.96 -31.72
N HIS A 295 14.68 -27.24 -31.67
CA HIS A 295 14.78 -25.77 -31.68
C HIS A 295 14.16 -25.07 -30.44
N GLN A 296 13.88 -25.78 -29.33
CA GLN A 296 13.28 -25.19 -28.11
C GLN A 296 14.14 -24.07 -27.53
N ARG A 297 15.48 -24.19 -27.56
CA ARG A 297 16.37 -23.13 -27.10
C ARG A 297 16.15 -21.83 -27.86
N LYS A 298 16.03 -21.88 -29.17
CA LYS A 298 15.77 -20.70 -30.02
C LYS A 298 14.40 -20.08 -29.66
N MET A 299 13.38 -20.93 -29.59
CA MET A 299 12.01 -20.46 -29.20
C MET A 299 11.97 -19.80 -27.82
N GLN A 300 12.75 -20.31 -26.83
CA GLN A 300 12.86 -19.67 -25.52
C GLN A 300 13.53 -18.29 -25.62
N TYR A 301 14.58 -18.11 -26.41
CA TYR A 301 15.20 -16.80 -26.64
C TYR A 301 14.26 -15.83 -27.36
N ASP A 302 13.52 -16.30 -28.37
CA ASP A 302 12.54 -15.49 -29.08
C ASP A 302 11.45 -15.01 -28.12
N LYS A 303 10.96 -15.89 -27.24
CA LYS A 303 9.99 -15.54 -26.18
C LYS A 303 10.55 -14.46 -25.23
N LEU A 304 11.79 -14.60 -24.75
CA LEU A 304 12.42 -13.61 -23.87
C LEU A 304 12.63 -12.26 -24.60
N SER A 305 12.97 -12.30 -25.88
CA SER A 305 13.09 -11.10 -26.72
C SER A 305 11.76 -10.36 -26.89
N ILE A 306 10.65 -11.09 -27.05
CA ILE A 306 9.29 -10.52 -27.08
C ILE A 306 8.96 -9.90 -25.72
N SER A 307 9.25 -10.59 -24.63
CA SER A 307 9.04 -10.06 -23.26
C SER A 307 9.83 -8.78 -23.01
N GLN A 308 11.10 -8.70 -23.49
CA GLN A 308 11.91 -7.48 -23.37
C GLN A 308 11.29 -6.31 -24.16
N ARG A 309 10.80 -6.56 -25.37
CA ARG A 309 10.10 -5.52 -26.14
C ARG A 309 8.85 -5.02 -25.41
N THR A 310 8.10 -5.93 -24.81
CA THR A 310 6.91 -5.59 -24.01
C THR A 310 7.27 -4.69 -22.83
N ILE A 311 8.35 -4.99 -22.09
CA ILE A 311 8.83 -4.12 -20.98
C ILE A 311 9.16 -2.72 -21.49
N ASN A 312 9.82 -2.61 -22.64
CA ASN A 312 10.20 -1.31 -23.21
C ASN A 312 8.97 -0.48 -23.59
N VAL A 313 7.95 -1.10 -24.24
CA VAL A 313 6.69 -0.43 -24.58
C VAL A 313 5.97 0.08 -23.32
N TYR A 314 5.87 -0.74 -22.27
CA TYR A 314 5.27 -0.31 -21.01
C TYR A 314 6.06 0.81 -20.33
N LYS A 315 7.40 0.77 -20.41
CA LYS A 315 8.26 1.83 -19.86
C LYS A 315 8.02 3.17 -20.56
N GLU A 316 8.01 3.17 -21.90
CA GLU A 316 7.76 4.38 -22.70
C GLU A 316 6.36 4.95 -22.45
N PHE A 317 5.36 4.09 -22.41
CA PHE A 317 3.99 4.48 -22.10
C PHE A 317 3.88 5.08 -20.69
N PHE A 318 4.46 4.41 -19.67
CA PHE A 318 4.49 4.91 -18.31
C PHE A 318 5.19 6.27 -18.21
N GLN A 319 6.31 6.45 -18.93
CA GLN A 319 7.03 7.72 -18.94
C GLN A 319 6.17 8.87 -19.47
N SER A 320 5.43 8.63 -20.55
CA SER A 320 4.49 9.61 -21.11
C SER A 320 3.37 9.94 -20.12
N GLN A 321 2.72 8.91 -19.55
CA GLN A 321 1.64 9.10 -18.56
C GLN A 321 2.12 9.83 -17.30
N HIS A 322 3.29 9.45 -16.77
CA HIS A 322 3.86 10.07 -15.59
C HIS A 322 4.15 11.56 -15.80
N THR A 323 4.75 11.91 -16.94
CA THR A 323 5.00 13.32 -17.30
C THR A 323 3.69 14.11 -17.42
N GLN A 324 2.68 13.55 -18.09
CA GLN A 324 1.36 14.18 -18.22
C GLN A 324 0.70 14.37 -16.85
N GLN A 325 0.75 13.36 -15.98
CA GLN A 325 0.18 13.42 -14.64
C GLN A 325 0.83 14.52 -13.79
N LEU A 326 2.15 14.64 -13.83
CA LEU A 326 2.87 15.70 -13.10
C LEU A 326 2.51 17.09 -13.61
N ASN A 327 2.40 17.27 -14.92
CA ASN A 327 2.03 18.56 -15.53
C ASN A 327 0.58 18.93 -15.15
N LEU A 328 -0.35 17.97 -15.20
CA LEU A 328 -1.73 18.16 -14.79
C LEU A 328 -1.82 18.59 -13.31
N LEU A 329 -1.11 17.89 -12.42
CA LEU A 329 -1.10 18.22 -10.99
C LEU A 329 -0.54 19.60 -10.72
N ARG A 330 0.55 20.00 -11.41
CA ARG A 330 1.12 21.36 -11.28
C ARG A 330 0.15 22.44 -11.72
N GLN A 331 -0.56 22.22 -12.82
CA GLN A 331 -1.59 23.14 -13.30
C GLN A 331 -2.75 23.23 -12.28
N GLN A 332 -3.29 22.12 -11.83
CA GLN A 332 -4.37 22.10 -10.84
C GLN A 332 -3.97 22.81 -9.53
N ILE A 333 -2.74 22.64 -9.07
CA ILE A 333 -2.21 23.33 -7.89
C ILE A 333 -2.17 24.85 -8.14
N ALA A 334 -1.72 25.31 -9.30
CA ALA A 334 -1.68 26.72 -9.64
C ALA A 334 -3.09 27.35 -9.66
N ASP A 335 -4.07 26.64 -10.26
CA ASP A 335 -5.46 27.06 -10.32
C ASP A 335 -6.08 27.13 -8.91
N GLN A 336 -5.85 26.13 -8.06
CA GLN A 336 -6.35 26.13 -6.68
C GLN A 336 -5.69 27.22 -5.82
N ASN A 337 -4.42 27.53 -6.03
CA ASN A 337 -3.77 28.65 -5.34
C ASN A 337 -4.37 30.01 -5.75
N GLY A 338 -4.71 30.18 -7.02
CA GLY A 338 -5.42 31.37 -7.51
C GLY A 338 -6.80 31.52 -6.86
N LEU A 339 -7.58 30.44 -6.87
CA LEU A 339 -8.92 30.42 -6.25
C LEU A 339 -8.85 30.69 -4.72
N TYR A 340 -7.90 30.07 -4.02
CA TYR A 340 -7.70 30.27 -2.57
C TYR A 340 -7.44 31.76 -2.23
N LYS A 341 -6.66 32.45 -3.07
CA LYS A 341 -6.38 33.88 -2.94
C LYS A 341 -7.64 34.74 -3.08
N GLN A 342 -8.39 34.51 -4.16
CA GLN A 342 -9.63 35.24 -4.44
C GLN A 342 -10.68 35.05 -3.34
N VAL A 343 -10.90 33.82 -2.91
CA VAL A 343 -11.85 33.53 -1.82
C VAL A 343 -11.39 34.13 -0.50
N SER A 344 -10.10 34.14 -0.22
CA SER A 344 -9.56 34.78 0.99
C SER A 344 -9.79 36.30 1.01
N GLU A 345 -9.76 36.96 -0.14
CA GLU A 345 -10.12 38.38 -0.28
C GLU A 345 -11.63 38.58 -0.09
N GLN A 346 -12.47 37.74 -0.68
CA GLN A 346 -13.93 37.80 -0.50
C GLN A 346 -14.33 37.66 0.97
N ILE A 347 -13.66 36.79 1.73
CA ILE A 347 -13.92 36.59 3.16
C ILE A 347 -13.66 37.88 3.96
N LYS A 348 -12.65 38.68 3.61
CA LYS A 348 -12.40 39.94 4.29
C LYS A 348 -13.60 40.90 4.16
N PHE A 349 -14.17 41.01 2.97
CA PHE A 349 -15.33 41.87 2.72
C PHE A 349 -16.59 41.34 3.41
N THR A 350 -16.88 40.01 3.29
CA THR A 350 -18.06 39.42 3.93
C THR A 350 -17.99 39.46 5.46
N LYS A 351 -16.79 39.30 6.05
CA LYS A 351 -16.58 39.46 7.49
C LYS A 351 -16.83 40.90 7.96
N SER A 352 -16.33 41.87 7.22
CA SER A 352 -16.55 43.32 7.52
C SER A 352 -18.05 43.64 7.40
N LEU A 353 -18.74 43.09 6.39
CA LEU A 353 -20.17 43.32 6.21
C LEU A 353 -20.95 42.79 7.43
N ILE A 354 -20.72 41.57 7.88
CA ILE A 354 -21.37 41.04 9.08
C ILE A 354 -21.13 41.91 10.30
N GLN A 355 -19.91 42.42 10.50
CA GLN A 355 -19.61 43.26 11.66
C GLN A 355 -20.37 44.61 11.64
N VAL A 356 -20.57 45.18 10.46
CA VAL A 356 -21.37 46.39 10.30
C VAL A 356 -22.86 46.07 10.52
N ASP A 357 -23.34 45.03 9.86
CA ASP A 357 -24.75 44.63 9.91
C ASP A 357 -25.17 44.19 11.31
N SER A 358 -24.33 43.52 12.10
CA SER A 358 -24.58 43.18 13.50
C SER A 358 -24.79 44.43 14.37
N ARG A 359 -23.99 45.52 14.15
CA ARG A 359 -24.17 46.78 14.88
C ARG A 359 -25.47 47.47 14.48
N LEU A 360 -25.76 47.52 13.17
CA LEU A 360 -27.03 48.13 12.68
C LEU A 360 -28.26 47.35 13.13
N LEU A 361 -28.12 46.02 13.30
CA LEU A 361 -29.18 45.16 13.81
C LEU A 361 -29.55 45.52 15.26
N GLN A 362 -28.54 45.82 16.09
CA GLN A 362 -28.74 46.23 17.49
C GLN A 362 -29.42 47.58 17.64
N THR A 363 -29.22 48.51 16.68
CA THR A 363 -29.88 49.82 16.66
C THR A 363 -31.22 49.82 15.96
N GLY A 364 -31.59 48.78 15.25
CA GLY A 364 -32.83 48.68 14.46
C GLY A 364 -32.73 49.30 13.06
N ASP A 365 -31.54 49.66 12.61
CA ASP A 365 -31.31 50.41 11.37
C ASP A 365 -31.14 49.49 10.13
N ILE A 366 -31.24 48.17 10.26
CA ILE A 366 -31.14 47.20 9.15
C ILE A 366 -32.31 46.19 9.23
N ARG A 367 -32.71 45.64 8.09
CA ARG A 367 -33.66 44.54 8.06
C ARG A 367 -32.99 43.22 8.46
N ILE A 368 -33.68 42.41 9.22
CA ILE A 368 -33.20 41.06 9.60
C ILE A 368 -32.82 40.20 8.36
N ALA A 369 -33.59 40.34 7.27
CA ALA A 369 -33.32 39.61 6.00
C ALA A 369 -31.95 39.97 5.41
N ASP A 370 -31.53 41.24 5.46
CA ASP A 370 -30.24 41.68 4.93
C ASP A 370 -29.08 41.11 5.77
N PHE A 371 -29.22 41.07 7.08
CA PHE A 371 -28.26 40.42 7.98
C PHE A 371 -28.13 38.91 7.71
N VAL A 372 -29.26 38.21 7.51
CA VAL A 372 -29.28 36.77 7.17
C VAL A 372 -28.57 36.53 5.82
N ILE A 373 -28.76 37.40 4.81
CA ILE A 373 -28.03 37.32 3.52
C ILE A 373 -26.53 37.48 3.74
N ALA A 374 -26.09 38.47 4.55
CA ALA A 374 -24.67 38.68 4.85
C ALA A 374 -24.04 37.45 5.53
N ILE A 375 -24.71 36.83 6.47
CA ILE A 375 -24.26 35.58 7.12
C ILE A 375 -24.15 34.45 6.10
N ASN A 376 -25.18 34.21 5.27
CA ASN A 376 -25.14 33.15 4.27
C ASN A 376 -23.99 33.33 3.27
N ASN A 377 -23.72 34.57 2.84
CA ASN A 377 -22.59 34.88 1.98
C ASN A 377 -21.24 34.60 2.65
N TYR A 378 -21.10 34.90 3.92
CA TYR A 378 -19.89 34.58 4.70
C TYR A 378 -19.71 33.08 4.87
N LEU A 379 -20.76 32.34 5.20
CA LEU A 379 -20.76 30.87 5.32
C LEU A 379 -20.33 30.22 4.01
N ALA A 380 -20.91 30.67 2.89
CA ALA A 380 -20.57 30.17 1.55
C ALA A 380 -19.09 30.41 1.21
N ALA A 381 -18.57 31.63 1.46
CA ALA A 381 -17.17 31.96 1.22
C ALA A 381 -16.21 31.15 2.11
N GLN A 382 -16.53 30.96 3.38
CA GLN A 382 -15.74 30.15 4.30
C GLN A 382 -15.73 28.66 3.91
N ASN A 383 -16.86 28.12 3.49
CA ASN A 383 -16.96 26.75 3.00
C ASN A 383 -16.12 26.55 1.73
N LEU A 384 -16.19 27.51 0.79
CA LEU A 384 -15.41 27.46 -0.43
C LEU A 384 -13.89 27.54 -0.13
N LYS A 385 -13.47 28.40 0.80
CA LYS A 385 -12.06 28.48 1.22
C LYS A 385 -11.55 27.14 1.78
N ARG A 386 -12.33 26.52 2.69
CA ARG A 386 -11.97 25.21 3.27
C ARG A 386 -11.88 24.14 2.20
N GLN A 387 -12.89 24.05 1.33
CA GLN A 387 -12.91 23.06 0.25
C GLN A 387 -11.70 23.24 -0.68
N THR A 388 -11.38 24.49 -1.05
CA THR A 388 -10.21 24.82 -1.86
C THR A 388 -8.90 24.42 -1.16
N ASN A 389 -8.78 24.68 0.16
CA ASN A 389 -7.59 24.29 0.93
C ASN A 389 -7.43 22.77 1.03
N ILE A 390 -8.52 22.04 1.28
CA ILE A 390 -8.52 20.56 1.29
C ILE A 390 -8.04 20.01 -0.06
N THR A 391 -8.63 20.50 -1.15
CA THR A 391 -8.26 20.09 -2.51
C THR A 391 -6.79 20.37 -2.77
N ARG A 392 -6.29 21.55 -2.39
CA ARG A 392 -4.89 21.94 -2.53
C ARG A 392 -3.94 20.99 -1.76
N LEU A 393 -4.24 20.68 -0.50
CA LEU A 393 -3.44 19.75 0.31
C LEU A 393 -3.43 18.34 -0.27
N LYS A 394 -4.57 17.86 -0.77
CA LYS A 394 -4.65 16.56 -1.45
C LYS A 394 -3.86 16.55 -2.75
N LEU A 395 -3.87 17.62 -3.51
CA LEU A 395 -3.05 17.76 -4.72
C LEU A 395 -1.55 17.78 -4.38
N PHE A 396 -1.14 18.43 -3.29
CA PHE A 396 0.25 18.38 -2.81
C PHE A 396 0.65 16.95 -2.42
N ASN A 397 -0.20 16.24 -1.68
CA ASN A 397 0.03 14.85 -1.34
C ASN A 397 0.19 13.97 -2.59
N GLN A 398 -0.66 14.18 -3.59
CA GLN A 398 -0.62 13.44 -4.84
C GLN A 398 0.63 13.79 -5.68
N LEU A 399 1.03 15.06 -5.73
CA LEU A 399 2.27 15.48 -6.38
C LEU A 399 3.49 14.86 -5.69
N ASN A 400 3.53 14.88 -4.36
CA ASN A 400 4.62 14.29 -3.57
C ASN A 400 4.72 12.77 -3.75
N TYR A 401 3.60 12.09 -3.95
CA TYR A 401 3.57 10.67 -4.28
C TYR A 401 4.24 10.41 -5.65
N TRP A 402 3.88 11.15 -6.68
CA TRP A 402 4.41 10.95 -8.04
C TRP A 402 5.84 11.48 -8.24
N ASN A 403 6.31 12.38 -7.39
CA ASN A 403 7.67 12.96 -7.44
C ASN A 403 8.74 12.10 -6.72
N ARG A 404 8.45 10.83 -6.35
CA ARG A 404 9.37 9.93 -5.64
C ARG A 404 10.37 9.23 -6.55
#